data_b6fe447356bedff420611c403e590213
#
_entry.id   b6fe447356bedff420611c403e590213
#
_cell.length_a   1.000
_cell.length_b   1.000
_cell.length_c   1.000
_cell.angle_alpha   90.00
_cell.angle_beta   90.00
_cell.angle_gamma   90.00
#
_symmetry.space_group_name_H-M   'P 1'
#
loop_
_entity.id
_entity.type
_entity.pdbx_description
1 polymer ?
#
loop_
_entity_poly.entity_id
_entity_poly.type
_entity_poly.pdbx_seq_one_letter_code
_entity_poly.pdbx_strand_id
1 'polypeptide(L)'
;LVKKDNFLISNSSSYSILDEIPNFVNTVNDQIQKQVQNSFGEKWTQSNFGQDKNEFEEKIKPVYLEMMGLTENDLEIFNNKIILEVGIGSGFSSKLWAPQSREFHGVDISKAVYQVKNSLKNQVVTPILSQSDINNLPYLDNSFDFIVSNGVFHHTPNTKSALRNSLKKLKIGGTCIFYIYKKKSPIREFSDDYIRNQISNLSYEEAWQKMKSFTDFGKSLSEQKIEIFIPSEINTLGIKKGKYDLQRFIYDFIFKCFWNDSWGYDYSNLVNVDWYHPKYCWRNTKEDIESWCNEF
;
A
#
# COMPACT_ATOMS: atom_id res chain seq x y z
N LEU A 1 -15.10 16.45 -19.73
CA LEU A 1 -14.74 17.52 -18.79
C LEU A 1 -14.05 18.65 -19.54
N VAL A 2 -14.40 19.88 -19.27
CA VAL A 2 -13.75 21.08 -19.84
C VAL A 2 -12.99 21.79 -18.71
N LYS A 3 -11.73 22.14 -18.95
CA LYS A 3 -10.96 22.94 -17.99
C LYS A 3 -11.40 24.40 -18.08
N LYS A 4 -11.76 24.98 -16.94
CA LYS A 4 -12.06 26.39 -16.78
C LYS A 4 -11.41 26.88 -15.48
N ASP A 5 -10.41 27.74 -15.61
CA ASP A 5 -9.56 28.18 -14.51
C ASP A 5 -9.00 27.00 -13.71
N ASN A 6 -9.20 26.96 -12.41
CA ASN A 6 -8.78 25.90 -11.50
C ASN A 6 -9.84 24.80 -11.31
N PHE A 7 -10.71 24.56 -12.33
CA PHE A 7 -11.74 23.53 -12.28
C PHE A 7 -11.81 22.71 -13.56
N LEU A 8 -12.17 21.42 -13.41
CA LEU A 8 -12.71 20.59 -14.49
C LEU A 8 -14.22 20.55 -14.34
N ILE A 9 -14.94 20.97 -15.38
CA ILE A 9 -16.39 21.13 -15.35
C ILE A 9 -17.04 20.16 -16.36
N SER A 10 -18.11 19.50 -15.94
CA SER A 10 -19.08 18.78 -16.77
C SER A 10 -20.45 19.46 -16.63
N ASN A 11 -21.44 18.95 -17.37
CA ASN A 11 -22.82 19.44 -17.25
C ASN A 11 -23.44 19.31 -15.86
N SER A 12 -22.92 18.39 -15.02
CA SER A 12 -23.48 18.03 -13.72
C SER A 12 -22.49 18.13 -12.55
N SER A 13 -21.21 18.37 -12.81
CA SER A 13 -20.18 18.29 -11.76
C SER A 13 -19.05 19.27 -12.02
N SER A 14 -18.44 19.75 -10.92
CA SER A 14 -17.24 20.59 -10.95
C SER A 14 -16.20 20.01 -10.00
N TYR A 15 -14.97 19.88 -10.47
CA TYR A 15 -13.86 19.28 -9.73
C TYR A 15 -12.71 20.29 -9.65
N SER A 16 -12.22 20.57 -8.46
CA SER A 16 -11.11 21.51 -8.27
C SER A 16 -9.79 20.94 -8.82
N ILE A 17 -8.93 21.83 -9.28
CA ILE A 17 -7.55 21.52 -9.67
C ILE A 17 -6.64 22.24 -8.68
N LEU A 18 -5.78 21.49 -7.98
CA LEU A 18 -4.75 22.02 -7.11
C LEU A 18 -3.39 21.52 -7.63
N ASP A 19 -2.43 22.43 -7.83
CA ASP A 19 -1.10 22.10 -8.36
C ASP A 19 -1.16 21.26 -9.66
N GLU A 20 -2.07 21.61 -10.55
CA GLU A 20 -2.38 20.91 -11.81
C GLU A 20 -2.94 19.48 -11.62
N ILE A 21 -3.23 19.07 -10.41
CA ILE A 21 -3.80 17.76 -10.07
C ILE A 21 -5.30 17.93 -9.81
N PRO A 22 -6.18 17.33 -10.64
CA PRO A 22 -7.61 17.35 -10.40
C PRO A 22 -7.99 16.50 -9.18
N ASN A 23 -8.95 17.01 -8.41
CA ASN A 23 -9.53 16.32 -7.29
C ASN A 23 -10.93 15.81 -7.63
N PHE A 24 -11.05 14.49 -7.82
CA PHE A 24 -12.31 13.78 -8.07
C PHE A 24 -12.93 13.17 -6.82
N VAL A 25 -12.32 13.37 -5.65
CA VAL A 25 -12.86 12.85 -4.39
C VAL A 25 -14.05 13.71 -4.01
N ASN A 26 -15.22 13.11 -4.07
CA ASN A 26 -16.43 13.68 -3.48
C ASN A 26 -16.32 13.65 -1.95
N THR A 27 -17.24 14.34 -1.25
CA THR A 27 -17.27 14.28 0.21
C THR A 27 -17.31 12.83 0.68
N VAL A 28 -16.28 12.40 1.40
CA VAL A 28 -16.22 11.04 1.98
C VAL A 28 -17.18 11.00 3.15
N ASN A 29 -18.33 10.36 2.96
CA ASN A 29 -19.35 10.23 3.99
C ASN A 29 -19.02 9.10 4.99
N ASP A 30 -18.24 8.11 4.59
CA ASP A 30 -17.77 7.04 5.46
C ASP A 30 -16.66 7.56 6.38
N GLN A 31 -16.97 7.65 7.68
CA GLN A 31 -16.03 8.14 8.71
C GLN A 31 -14.80 7.24 8.84
N ILE A 32 -14.94 5.93 8.60
CA ILE A 32 -13.82 4.98 8.63
C ILE A 32 -12.90 5.22 7.43
N GLN A 33 -13.48 5.37 6.24
CA GLN A 33 -12.70 5.71 5.04
C GLN A 33 -11.97 7.05 5.18
N LYS A 34 -12.61 8.03 5.82
CA LYS A 34 -11.99 9.32 6.12
C LYS A 34 -10.80 9.19 7.07
N GLN A 35 -10.91 8.34 8.10
CA GLN A 35 -9.78 8.06 8.99
C GLN A 35 -8.63 7.40 8.23
N VAL A 36 -8.90 6.43 7.37
CA VAL A 36 -7.89 5.77 6.52
C VAL A 36 -7.22 6.78 5.57
N GLN A 37 -8.01 7.63 4.91
CA GLN A 37 -7.50 8.70 4.04
C GLN A 37 -6.54 9.65 4.80
N ASN A 38 -6.92 10.05 6.01
CA ASN A 38 -6.09 10.92 6.84
C ASN A 38 -4.81 10.21 7.30
N SER A 39 -4.92 8.96 7.76
CA SER A 39 -3.77 8.15 8.20
C SER A 39 -2.69 8.05 7.11
N PHE A 40 -3.09 7.72 5.89
CA PHE A 40 -2.14 7.64 4.76
C PHE A 40 -1.68 9.02 4.28
N GLY A 41 -2.54 10.03 4.36
CA GLY A 41 -2.17 11.41 4.10
C GLY A 41 -1.03 11.88 5.01
N GLU A 42 -1.14 11.67 6.32
CA GLU A 42 -0.10 11.99 7.31
C GLU A 42 1.16 11.15 7.08
N LYS A 43 1.01 9.84 6.93
CA LYS A 43 2.13 8.93 6.66
C LYS A 43 3.02 9.44 5.54
N TRP A 44 2.45 9.73 4.39
CA TRP A 44 3.21 10.04 3.19
C TRP A 44 3.67 11.50 3.12
N THR A 45 3.03 12.42 3.85
CA THR A 45 3.48 13.81 3.92
C THR A 45 4.58 14.04 4.94
N GLN A 46 4.65 13.22 6.00
CA GLN A 46 5.67 13.31 7.05
C GLN A 46 6.88 12.40 6.79
N SER A 47 6.72 11.36 5.98
CA SER A 47 7.76 10.36 5.73
C SER A 47 8.69 10.79 4.59
N ASN A 48 10.00 10.70 4.84
CA ASN A 48 11.03 10.79 3.80
C ASN A 48 11.36 9.43 3.17
N PHE A 49 10.51 8.43 3.37
CA PHE A 49 10.70 7.06 2.92
C PHE A 49 10.95 6.98 1.41
N GLY A 50 12.07 6.37 1.02
CA GLY A 50 12.42 6.16 -0.38
C GLY A 50 12.80 7.42 -1.16
N GLN A 51 13.02 8.57 -0.50
CA GLN A 51 13.46 9.81 -1.16
C GLN A 51 14.96 9.78 -1.48
N ASP A 52 15.79 9.22 -0.61
CA ASP A 52 17.20 9.02 -0.88
C ASP A 52 17.39 7.97 -1.99
N LYS A 53 18.18 8.31 -3.01
CA LYS A 53 18.38 7.45 -4.19
C LYS A 53 19.11 6.16 -3.84
N ASN A 54 20.18 6.24 -3.05
CA ASN A 54 20.99 5.07 -2.72
C ASN A 54 20.20 4.14 -1.79
N GLU A 55 19.52 4.70 -0.81
CA GLU A 55 18.63 3.94 0.07
C GLU A 55 17.50 3.25 -0.71
N PHE A 56 16.92 3.92 -1.70
CA PHE A 56 15.91 3.31 -2.55
C PHE A 56 16.47 2.12 -3.34
N GLU A 57 17.59 2.31 -4.06
CA GLU A 57 18.17 1.26 -4.91
C GLU A 57 18.67 0.05 -4.09
N GLU A 58 19.34 0.29 -2.97
CA GLU A 58 19.99 -0.77 -2.20
C GLU A 58 19.06 -1.51 -1.23
N LYS A 59 18.11 -0.80 -0.62
CA LYS A 59 17.31 -1.36 0.48
C LYS A 59 15.84 -1.58 0.12
N ILE A 60 15.25 -0.68 -0.65
CA ILE A 60 13.81 -0.66 -0.87
C ILE A 60 13.43 -1.40 -2.15
N LYS A 61 14.08 -1.09 -3.25
CA LYS A 61 13.80 -1.67 -4.56
C LYS A 61 13.81 -3.21 -4.56
N PRO A 62 14.82 -3.91 -4.00
CA PRO A 62 14.84 -5.38 -3.98
C PRO A 62 13.64 -5.97 -3.24
N VAL A 63 13.27 -5.39 -2.10
CA VAL A 63 12.14 -5.86 -1.29
C VAL A 63 10.81 -5.65 -2.03
N TYR A 64 10.65 -4.52 -2.71
CA TYR A 64 9.42 -4.25 -3.48
C TYR A 64 9.29 -5.14 -4.70
N LEU A 65 10.39 -5.38 -5.42
CA LEU A 65 10.39 -6.33 -6.53
C LEU A 65 10.00 -7.73 -6.06
N GLU A 66 10.60 -8.22 -4.96
CA GLU A 66 10.23 -9.49 -4.36
C GLU A 66 8.75 -9.55 -3.96
N MET A 67 8.24 -8.52 -3.28
CA MET A 67 6.82 -8.42 -2.90
C MET A 67 5.88 -8.46 -4.09
N MET A 68 6.27 -7.91 -5.22
CA MET A 68 5.49 -7.88 -6.47
C MET A 68 5.74 -9.12 -7.34
N GLY A 69 6.60 -10.03 -6.91
CA GLY A 69 6.99 -11.23 -7.68
C GLY A 69 7.78 -10.89 -8.94
N LEU A 70 8.55 -9.82 -8.93
CA LEU A 70 9.34 -9.32 -10.04
C LEU A 70 10.84 -9.36 -9.72
N THR A 71 11.65 -9.42 -10.77
CA THR A 71 13.10 -9.14 -10.73
C THR A 71 13.41 -7.83 -11.48
N GLU A 72 14.65 -7.35 -11.43
CA GLU A 72 15.04 -6.17 -12.21
C GLU A 72 14.86 -6.37 -13.72
N ASN A 73 15.09 -7.57 -14.22
CA ASN A 73 14.90 -7.90 -15.64
C ASN A 73 13.43 -7.86 -16.06
N ASP A 74 12.51 -8.11 -15.13
CA ASP A 74 11.08 -8.08 -15.43
C ASP A 74 10.54 -6.65 -15.60
N LEU A 75 11.29 -5.62 -15.22
CA LEU A 75 10.88 -4.23 -15.40
C LEU A 75 10.70 -3.85 -16.88
N GLU A 76 11.34 -4.58 -17.80
CA GLU A 76 11.16 -4.38 -19.24
C GLU A 76 9.71 -4.64 -19.71
N ILE A 77 8.90 -5.39 -18.97
CA ILE A 77 7.48 -5.60 -19.29
C ILE A 77 6.70 -4.29 -19.35
N PHE A 78 7.17 -3.25 -18.65
CA PHE A 78 6.56 -1.92 -18.60
C PHE A 78 6.95 -1.03 -19.79
N ASN A 79 7.93 -1.44 -20.61
CA ASN A 79 8.42 -0.65 -21.74
C ASN A 79 7.29 -0.33 -22.72
N ASN A 80 7.12 0.96 -23.01
CA ASN A 80 6.14 1.50 -23.95
C ASN A 80 4.67 1.16 -23.60
N LYS A 81 4.34 0.96 -22.33
CA LYS A 81 2.99 0.66 -21.83
C LYS A 81 2.32 1.89 -21.23
N ILE A 82 0.98 1.87 -21.21
CA ILE A 82 0.15 2.81 -20.44
C ILE A 82 -0.11 2.15 -19.08
N ILE A 83 0.34 2.78 -18.02
CA ILE A 83 0.31 2.24 -16.67
C ILE A 83 -0.57 3.11 -15.76
N LEU A 84 -1.42 2.48 -14.96
CA LEU A 84 -2.13 3.10 -13.85
C LEU A 84 -1.59 2.54 -12.53
N GLU A 85 -1.09 3.40 -11.66
CA GLU A 85 -0.85 3.05 -10.26
C GLU A 85 -1.99 3.54 -9.39
N VAL A 86 -2.64 2.59 -8.70
CA VAL A 86 -3.75 2.84 -7.78
C VAL A 86 -3.24 2.86 -6.35
N GLY A 87 -3.47 3.97 -5.64
CA GLY A 87 -2.90 4.21 -4.32
C GLY A 87 -1.42 4.56 -4.39
N ILE A 88 -1.10 5.54 -5.24
CA ILE A 88 0.30 5.94 -5.53
C ILE A 88 1.06 6.47 -4.30
N GLY A 89 0.33 6.95 -3.26
CA GLY A 89 0.94 7.56 -2.09
C GLY A 89 1.84 8.75 -2.46
N SER A 90 3.09 8.72 -1.99
CA SER A 90 4.11 9.72 -2.36
C SER A 90 4.86 9.42 -3.67
N GLY A 91 4.52 8.33 -4.37
CA GLY A 91 5.12 7.96 -5.64
C GLY A 91 6.51 7.30 -5.53
N PHE A 92 6.92 6.87 -4.34
CA PHE A 92 8.25 6.28 -4.19
C PHE A 92 8.38 4.93 -4.92
N SER A 93 7.36 4.07 -4.89
CA SER A 93 7.33 2.79 -5.61
C SER A 93 7.21 2.97 -7.13
N SER A 94 6.63 4.08 -7.56
CA SER A 94 6.48 4.43 -8.98
C SER A 94 7.82 4.54 -9.71
N LYS A 95 8.92 4.77 -8.97
CA LYS A 95 10.29 4.80 -9.53
C LYS A 95 10.67 3.48 -10.21
N LEU A 96 9.98 2.38 -9.90
CA LEU A 96 10.25 1.06 -10.50
C LEU A 96 9.70 0.94 -11.92
N TRP A 97 8.51 1.45 -12.21
CA TRP A 97 7.81 1.23 -13.48
C TRP A 97 7.49 2.49 -14.29
N ALA A 98 7.35 3.65 -13.64
CA ALA A 98 7.09 4.89 -14.36
C ALA A 98 8.17 5.25 -15.41
N PRO A 99 9.49 5.05 -15.16
CA PRO A 99 10.52 5.44 -16.12
C PRO A 99 10.45 4.71 -17.46
N GLN A 100 9.99 3.47 -17.49
CA GLN A 100 9.88 2.64 -18.70
C GLN A 100 8.56 2.84 -19.44
N SER A 101 7.55 3.40 -18.80
CA SER A 101 6.23 3.55 -19.38
C SER A 101 6.21 4.54 -20.55
N ARG A 102 5.26 4.36 -21.47
CA ARG A 102 4.90 5.37 -22.47
C ARG A 102 4.09 6.49 -21.84
N GLU A 103 3.20 6.14 -20.94
CA GLU A 103 2.30 7.03 -20.23
C GLU A 103 2.05 6.46 -18.83
N PHE A 104 2.20 7.29 -17.81
CA PHE A 104 2.08 6.90 -16.44
C PHE A 104 1.01 7.72 -15.72
N HIS A 105 0.02 7.04 -15.18
CA HIS A 105 -1.05 7.63 -14.38
C HIS A 105 -0.93 7.18 -12.92
N GLY A 106 -1.21 8.10 -12.01
CA GLY A 106 -1.23 7.82 -10.58
C GLY A 106 -2.45 8.41 -9.90
N VAL A 107 -3.10 7.60 -9.05
CA VAL A 107 -4.25 8.05 -8.26
C VAL A 107 -4.06 7.72 -6.79
N ASP A 108 -4.51 8.62 -5.92
CA ASP A 108 -4.62 8.39 -4.48
C ASP A 108 -5.85 9.11 -3.93
N ILE A 109 -6.48 8.54 -2.90
CA ILE A 109 -7.60 9.19 -2.23
C ILE A 109 -7.13 10.30 -1.29
N SER A 110 -5.90 10.20 -0.78
CA SER A 110 -5.30 11.13 0.16
C SER A 110 -4.58 12.29 -0.53
N LYS A 111 -4.18 13.28 0.27
CA LYS A 111 -3.36 14.40 -0.20
C LYS A 111 -1.92 14.02 -0.55
N ALA A 112 -1.50 12.78 -0.29
CA ALA A 112 -0.17 12.31 -0.61
C ALA A 112 0.16 12.42 -2.11
N VAL A 113 -0.84 12.32 -2.98
CA VAL A 113 -0.69 12.46 -4.44
C VAL A 113 0.00 13.77 -4.85
N TYR A 114 -0.13 14.84 -4.06
CA TYR A 114 0.54 16.12 -4.34
C TYR A 114 2.06 16.09 -4.13
N GLN A 115 2.57 15.09 -3.40
CA GLN A 115 4.01 14.89 -3.19
C GLN A 115 4.69 14.15 -4.36
N VAL A 116 3.90 13.47 -5.20
CA VAL A 116 4.42 12.60 -6.28
C VAL A 116 5.27 13.38 -7.27
N LYS A 117 4.89 14.61 -7.61
CA LYS A 117 5.67 15.47 -8.52
C LYS A 117 7.12 15.65 -8.04
N ASN A 118 7.33 15.81 -6.73
CA ASN A 118 8.65 15.94 -6.13
C ASN A 118 9.43 14.62 -6.20
N SER A 119 8.76 13.50 -5.88
CA SER A 119 9.37 12.17 -5.87
C SER A 119 9.79 11.71 -7.27
N LEU A 120 9.06 12.12 -8.30
CA LEU A 120 9.31 11.74 -9.70
C LEU A 120 9.90 12.87 -10.55
N LYS A 121 10.34 13.98 -9.94
CA LYS A 121 10.83 15.18 -10.65
C LYS A 121 11.89 14.92 -11.70
N ASN A 122 12.74 13.91 -11.50
CA ASN A 122 13.86 13.59 -12.39
C ASN A 122 13.59 12.37 -13.30
N GLN A 123 12.32 11.93 -13.39
CA GLN A 123 11.96 10.82 -14.26
C GLN A 123 11.69 11.31 -15.70
N VAL A 124 11.89 10.40 -16.66
CA VAL A 124 11.72 10.70 -18.09
C VAL A 124 10.26 10.98 -18.44
N VAL A 125 9.32 10.33 -17.73
CA VAL A 125 7.89 10.44 -17.98
C VAL A 125 7.24 11.37 -16.95
N THR A 126 6.52 12.39 -17.43
CA THR A 126 5.71 13.26 -16.56
C THR A 126 4.46 12.51 -16.12
N PRO A 127 4.24 12.29 -14.81
CA PRO A 127 3.08 11.56 -14.33
C PRO A 127 1.79 12.36 -14.51
N ILE A 128 0.72 11.69 -14.94
CA ILE A 128 -0.65 12.22 -14.97
C ILE A 128 -1.33 11.82 -13.67
N LEU A 129 -1.54 12.79 -12.79
CA LEU A 129 -1.99 12.54 -11.42
C LEU A 129 -3.43 12.99 -11.19
N SER A 130 -4.14 12.30 -10.30
CA SER A 130 -5.41 12.78 -9.75
C SER A 130 -5.64 12.31 -8.32
N GLN A 131 -6.29 13.16 -7.53
CA GLN A 131 -6.84 12.73 -6.24
C GLN A 131 -8.19 12.06 -6.52
N SER A 132 -8.28 10.74 -6.28
CA SER A 132 -9.44 9.94 -6.69
C SER A 132 -9.69 8.76 -5.75
N ASP A 133 -10.97 8.43 -5.55
CA ASP A 133 -11.37 7.19 -4.90
C ASP A 133 -11.30 6.02 -5.90
N ILE A 134 -10.72 4.91 -5.49
CA ILE A 134 -10.63 3.67 -6.27
C ILE A 134 -12.01 3.14 -6.69
N ASN A 135 -13.04 3.45 -5.94
CA ASN A 135 -14.41 3.07 -6.27
C ASN A 135 -15.02 3.95 -7.37
N ASN A 136 -14.38 5.07 -7.71
CA ASN A 136 -14.83 6.00 -8.74
C ASN A 136 -13.65 6.58 -9.52
N LEU A 137 -12.88 5.72 -10.17
CA LEU A 137 -11.72 6.12 -10.97
C LEU A 137 -12.16 6.92 -12.20
N PRO A 138 -11.56 8.10 -12.49
CA PRO A 138 -11.95 9.01 -13.56
C PRO A 138 -11.42 8.58 -14.94
N TYR A 139 -11.44 7.31 -15.22
CA TYR A 139 -10.94 6.73 -16.47
C TYR A 139 -12.01 5.91 -17.17
N LEU A 140 -11.92 5.82 -18.48
CA LEU A 140 -12.72 4.88 -19.27
C LEU A 140 -12.29 3.44 -18.96
N ASP A 141 -13.20 2.50 -19.15
CA ASP A 141 -12.87 1.09 -19.07
C ASP A 141 -11.90 0.69 -20.21
N ASN A 142 -11.11 -0.37 -20.02
CA ASN A 142 -10.16 -0.88 -21.01
C ASN A 142 -9.10 0.15 -21.48
N SER A 143 -8.59 0.99 -20.57
CA SER A 143 -7.64 2.07 -20.91
C SER A 143 -6.18 1.73 -20.68
N PHE A 144 -5.86 0.84 -19.73
CA PHE A 144 -4.50 0.60 -19.27
C PHE A 144 -3.96 -0.77 -19.68
N ASP A 145 -2.69 -0.82 -20.05
CA ASP A 145 -1.97 -2.07 -20.32
C ASP A 145 -1.58 -2.76 -19.00
N PHE A 146 -1.22 -1.95 -17.99
CA PHE A 146 -0.89 -2.40 -16.64
C PHE A 146 -1.66 -1.61 -15.58
N ILE A 147 -2.06 -2.32 -14.54
CA ILE A 147 -2.48 -1.70 -13.27
C ILE A 147 -1.57 -2.21 -12.18
N VAL A 148 -0.98 -1.30 -11.41
CA VAL A 148 -0.14 -1.61 -10.26
C VAL A 148 -0.79 -1.06 -8.99
N SER A 149 -0.83 -1.85 -7.92
CA SER A 149 -1.40 -1.43 -6.63
C SER A 149 -0.69 -2.11 -5.47
N ASN A 150 0.08 -1.37 -4.72
CA ASN A 150 0.89 -1.90 -3.64
C ASN A 150 0.35 -1.48 -2.27
N GLY A 151 -0.30 -2.41 -1.55
CA GLY A 151 -0.73 -2.16 -0.19
C GLY A 151 -1.99 -1.29 -0.06
N VAL A 152 -2.94 -1.33 -1.01
CA VAL A 152 -4.07 -0.39 -1.08
C VAL A 152 -5.43 -1.04 -0.91
N PHE A 153 -5.75 -2.08 -1.67
CA PHE A 153 -7.10 -2.63 -1.75
C PHE A 153 -7.68 -3.07 -0.39
N HIS A 154 -6.83 -3.55 0.50
CA HIS A 154 -7.23 -3.98 1.85
C HIS A 154 -7.44 -2.82 2.83
N HIS A 155 -7.18 -1.58 2.41
CA HIS A 155 -7.48 -0.36 3.16
C HIS A 155 -8.72 0.38 2.63
N THR A 156 -9.53 -0.28 1.82
CA THR A 156 -10.82 0.22 1.32
C THR A 156 -11.99 -0.39 2.08
N PRO A 157 -13.21 0.15 1.95
CA PRO A 157 -14.39 -0.45 2.57
C PRO A 157 -14.63 -1.91 2.17
N ASN A 158 -14.24 -2.29 0.93
CA ASN A 158 -14.39 -3.65 0.44
C ASN A 158 -13.29 -3.98 -0.58
N THR A 159 -12.38 -4.88 -0.20
CA THR A 159 -11.22 -5.31 -1.02
C THR A 159 -11.64 -5.86 -2.38
N LYS A 160 -12.67 -6.71 -2.43
CA LYS A 160 -13.17 -7.33 -3.67
C LYS A 160 -13.68 -6.28 -4.66
N SER A 161 -14.46 -5.33 -4.16
CA SER A 161 -15.02 -4.24 -4.97
C SER A 161 -13.92 -3.33 -5.51
N ALA A 162 -12.94 -3.00 -4.68
CA ALA A 162 -11.80 -2.17 -5.08
C ALA A 162 -10.98 -2.82 -6.19
N LEU A 163 -10.67 -4.11 -6.06
CA LEU A 163 -10.00 -4.89 -7.09
C LEU A 163 -10.83 -4.91 -8.40
N ARG A 164 -12.12 -5.25 -8.31
CA ARG A 164 -13.01 -5.29 -9.48
C ARG A 164 -13.09 -3.95 -10.21
N ASN A 165 -13.20 -2.85 -9.47
CA ASN A 165 -13.28 -1.51 -10.09
C ASN A 165 -11.98 -1.11 -10.79
N SER A 166 -10.84 -1.54 -10.25
CA SER A 166 -9.54 -1.35 -10.92
C SER A 166 -9.45 -2.21 -12.18
N LEU A 167 -9.82 -3.49 -12.11
CA LEU A 167 -9.74 -4.42 -13.25
C LEU A 167 -10.60 -3.99 -14.45
N LYS A 168 -11.73 -3.28 -14.24
CA LYS A 168 -12.50 -2.68 -15.34
C LYS A 168 -11.69 -1.70 -16.18
N LYS A 169 -10.68 -1.05 -15.60
CA LYS A 169 -9.83 -0.07 -16.32
C LYS A 169 -8.71 -0.75 -17.11
N LEU A 170 -8.47 -2.04 -16.86
CA LEU A 170 -7.48 -2.85 -17.56
C LEU A 170 -8.00 -3.23 -18.96
N LYS A 171 -7.14 -3.14 -19.98
CA LYS A 171 -7.43 -3.66 -21.31
C LYS A 171 -7.57 -5.17 -21.29
N ILE A 172 -8.30 -5.72 -22.25
CA ILE A 172 -8.32 -7.17 -22.48
C ILE A 172 -6.89 -7.65 -22.77
N GLY A 173 -6.44 -8.65 -22.05
CA GLY A 173 -5.05 -9.15 -22.10
C GLY A 173 -4.02 -8.28 -21.35
N GLY A 174 -4.46 -7.25 -20.65
CA GLY A 174 -3.61 -6.46 -19.76
C GLY A 174 -3.27 -7.20 -18.45
N THR A 175 -2.34 -6.66 -17.69
CA THR A 175 -1.84 -7.29 -16.44
C THR A 175 -2.09 -6.40 -15.23
N CYS A 176 -2.61 -6.99 -14.14
CA CYS A 176 -2.74 -6.33 -12.85
C CYS A 176 -1.76 -6.94 -11.84
N ILE A 177 -0.87 -6.11 -11.30
CA ILE A 177 0.09 -6.52 -10.26
C ILE A 177 -0.33 -5.82 -8.96
N PHE A 178 -0.58 -6.61 -7.91
CA PHE A 178 -1.00 -6.02 -6.64
C PHE A 178 -0.50 -6.79 -5.43
N TYR A 179 -0.31 -6.05 -4.33
CA TYR A 179 -0.01 -6.59 -3.02
C TYR A 179 -1.15 -6.30 -2.05
N ILE A 180 -1.63 -7.33 -1.36
CA ILE A 180 -2.64 -7.24 -0.30
C ILE A 180 -2.23 -8.07 0.92
N TYR A 181 -2.82 -7.77 2.06
CA TYR A 181 -2.49 -8.47 3.29
C TYR A 181 -3.09 -9.88 3.32
N LYS A 182 -2.20 -10.85 3.57
CA LYS A 182 -2.56 -12.25 3.76
C LYS A 182 -3.09 -12.48 5.17
N LYS A 183 -4.16 -13.27 5.29
CA LYS A 183 -4.67 -13.78 6.55
C LYS A 183 -3.59 -14.57 7.29
N LYS A 184 -3.43 -14.32 8.57
CA LYS A 184 -2.40 -14.88 9.43
C LYS A 184 -2.94 -16.02 10.30
N SER A 185 -2.16 -16.44 11.33
CA SER A 185 -2.63 -17.40 12.32
C SER A 185 -3.84 -16.87 13.12
N PRO A 186 -4.70 -17.73 13.65
CA PRO A 186 -5.86 -17.30 14.44
C PRO A 186 -5.48 -16.39 15.61
N ILE A 187 -4.39 -16.69 16.32
CA ILE A 187 -3.91 -15.88 17.44
C ILE A 187 -3.51 -14.50 16.93
N ARG A 188 -2.76 -14.44 15.82
CA ARG A 188 -2.32 -13.19 15.20
C ARG A 188 -3.50 -12.34 14.75
N GLU A 189 -4.50 -12.92 14.10
CA GLU A 189 -5.71 -12.20 13.67
C GLU A 189 -6.43 -11.57 14.87
N PHE A 190 -6.62 -12.33 15.94
CA PHE A 190 -7.26 -11.83 17.17
C PHE A 190 -6.41 -10.71 17.83
N SER A 191 -5.13 -10.93 18.01
CA SER A 191 -4.24 -9.96 18.68
C SER A 191 -4.11 -8.67 17.88
N ASP A 192 -3.94 -8.78 16.56
CA ASP A 192 -3.81 -7.61 15.68
C ASP A 192 -5.11 -6.78 15.66
N ASP A 193 -6.29 -7.41 15.67
CA ASP A 193 -7.55 -6.69 15.71
C ASP A 193 -7.79 -6.02 17.08
N TYR A 194 -7.45 -6.70 18.18
CA TYR A 194 -7.50 -6.11 19.50
C TYR A 194 -6.61 -4.86 19.60
N ILE A 195 -5.36 -4.95 19.14
CA ILE A 195 -4.41 -3.83 19.16
C ILE A 195 -4.92 -2.69 18.26
N ARG A 196 -5.38 -3.01 17.04
CA ARG A 196 -5.92 -2.01 16.09
C ARG A 196 -7.06 -1.22 16.72
N ASN A 197 -7.97 -1.88 17.42
CA ASN A 197 -9.10 -1.21 18.09
C ASN A 197 -8.63 -0.19 19.15
N GLN A 198 -7.46 -0.36 19.75
CA GLN A 198 -6.87 0.60 20.69
C GLN A 198 -6.14 1.75 19.98
N ILE A 199 -5.55 1.48 18.81
CA ILE A 199 -4.66 2.42 18.12
C ILE A 199 -5.39 3.26 17.08
N SER A 200 -6.35 2.69 16.36
CA SER A 200 -6.99 3.34 15.20
C SER A 200 -7.88 4.55 15.54
N ASN A 201 -8.19 4.78 16.82
CA ASN A 201 -8.94 5.94 17.28
C ASN A 201 -8.05 7.11 17.73
N LEU A 202 -6.74 6.91 17.78
CA LEU A 202 -5.77 7.93 18.15
C LEU A 202 -5.48 8.87 16.97
N SER A 203 -4.87 10.01 17.24
CA SER A 203 -4.20 10.78 16.18
C SER A 203 -3.01 9.99 15.63
N TYR A 204 -2.55 10.37 14.43
CA TYR A 204 -1.38 9.70 13.82
C TYR A 204 -0.13 9.82 14.72
N GLU A 205 0.10 11.00 15.30
CA GLU A 205 1.23 11.24 16.21
C GLU A 205 1.14 10.38 17.49
N GLU A 206 -0.02 10.29 18.12
CA GLU A 206 -0.22 9.42 19.29
C GLU A 206 -0.01 7.95 18.94
N ALA A 207 -0.51 7.50 17.78
CA ALA A 207 -0.28 6.15 17.28
C ALA A 207 1.20 5.91 17.02
N TRP A 208 1.91 6.87 16.41
CA TRP A 208 3.36 6.82 16.20
C TRP A 208 4.13 6.61 17.51
N GLN A 209 3.82 7.39 18.53
CA GLN A 209 4.48 7.27 19.84
C GLN A 209 4.17 5.94 20.53
N LYS A 210 2.92 5.47 20.45
CA LYS A 210 2.55 4.17 21.05
C LYS A 210 3.20 2.99 20.36
N MET A 211 3.38 3.05 19.04
CA MET A 211 4.00 1.95 18.28
C MET A 211 5.50 1.82 18.55
N LYS A 212 6.17 2.84 19.09
CA LYS A 212 7.57 2.74 19.49
C LYS A 212 7.83 1.55 20.42
N SER A 213 6.96 1.29 21.38
CA SER A 213 7.11 0.13 22.29
C SER A 213 7.04 -1.22 21.56
N PHE A 214 6.27 -1.31 20.48
CA PHE A 214 6.23 -2.51 19.63
C PHE A 214 7.51 -2.65 18.80
N THR A 215 8.04 -1.54 18.33
CA THR A 215 9.30 -1.49 17.58
C THR A 215 10.49 -1.83 18.49
N ASP A 216 10.53 -1.27 19.70
CA ASP A 216 11.54 -1.58 20.72
C ASP A 216 11.51 -3.06 21.10
N PHE A 217 10.32 -3.62 21.27
CA PHE A 217 10.17 -5.03 21.56
C PHE A 217 10.65 -5.91 20.39
N GLY A 218 10.24 -5.60 19.16
CA GLY A 218 10.71 -6.32 17.97
C GLY A 218 12.24 -6.26 17.81
N LYS A 219 12.85 -5.09 18.08
CA LYS A 219 14.29 -4.88 18.08
C LYS A 219 14.96 -5.75 19.14
N SER A 220 14.50 -5.67 20.39
CA SER A 220 15.04 -6.44 21.50
C SER A 220 15.01 -7.95 21.26
N LEU A 221 13.92 -8.46 20.66
CA LEU A 221 13.82 -9.88 20.29
C LEU A 221 14.83 -10.26 19.20
N SER A 222 14.99 -9.41 18.19
CA SER A 222 15.94 -9.65 17.09
C SER A 222 17.39 -9.65 17.57
N GLU A 223 17.75 -8.76 18.50
CA GLU A 223 19.09 -8.66 19.08
C GLU A 223 19.48 -9.89 19.93
N GLN A 224 18.51 -10.57 20.55
CA GLN A 224 18.74 -11.75 21.36
C GLN A 224 19.13 -12.98 20.55
N LYS A 225 18.82 -13.04 19.26
CA LYS A 225 19.12 -14.15 18.34
C LYS A 225 18.69 -15.52 18.87
N ILE A 226 17.54 -15.58 19.55
CA ILE A 226 17.00 -16.80 20.13
C ILE A 226 16.27 -17.60 19.05
N GLU A 227 16.62 -18.88 18.91
CA GLU A 227 15.83 -19.84 18.14
C GLU A 227 14.90 -20.65 19.04
N ILE A 228 13.69 -20.89 18.57
CA ILE A 228 12.75 -21.83 19.18
C ILE A 228 12.52 -23.01 18.25
N PHE A 229 12.26 -24.17 18.82
CA PHE A 229 11.98 -25.39 18.08
C PHE A 229 10.56 -25.87 18.33
N ILE A 230 9.78 -26.01 17.27
CA ILE A 230 8.43 -26.58 17.28
C ILE A 230 8.53 -28.05 16.88
N PRO A 231 8.35 -28.98 17.82
CA PRO A 231 8.62 -30.41 17.59
C PRO A 231 7.59 -31.08 16.70
N SER A 232 6.34 -30.55 16.69
CA SER A 232 5.24 -31.06 15.87
C SER A 232 4.41 -29.92 15.32
N GLU A 233 3.81 -30.10 14.15
CA GLU A 233 2.90 -29.14 13.55
C GLU A 233 1.68 -28.90 14.45
N ILE A 234 1.28 -27.62 14.62
CA ILE A 234 0.05 -27.22 15.34
C ILE A 234 -0.92 -26.71 14.27
N ASN A 235 -1.62 -27.64 13.64
CA ASN A 235 -2.48 -27.37 12.48
C ASN A 235 -3.58 -26.34 12.79
N THR A 236 -4.18 -26.37 13.96
CA THR A 236 -5.22 -25.42 14.40
C THR A 236 -4.73 -23.98 14.45
N LEU A 237 -3.43 -23.77 14.60
CA LEU A 237 -2.80 -22.44 14.64
C LEU A 237 -2.01 -22.12 13.38
N GLY A 238 -1.93 -23.06 12.43
CA GLY A 238 -1.14 -22.89 11.21
C GLY A 238 0.39 -22.85 11.46
N ILE A 239 0.85 -23.35 12.60
CA ILE A 239 2.28 -23.35 12.96
C ILE A 239 2.91 -24.66 12.48
N LYS A 240 3.86 -24.55 11.55
CA LYS A 240 4.58 -25.72 11.03
C LYS A 240 5.65 -26.20 12.01
N LYS A 241 5.98 -27.51 11.96
CA LYS A 241 7.16 -28.07 12.61
C LYS A 241 8.42 -27.39 12.06
N GLY A 242 9.37 -27.05 12.93
CA GLY A 242 10.66 -26.51 12.51
C GLY A 242 11.30 -25.59 13.53
N LYS A 243 12.40 -24.99 13.12
CA LYS A 243 13.10 -23.94 13.88
C LYS A 243 12.63 -22.57 13.40
N TYR A 244 12.46 -21.67 14.33
CA TYR A 244 12.07 -20.28 14.08
C TYR A 244 12.97 -19.35 14.88
N ASP A 245 13.36 -18.25 14.28
CA ASP A 245 13.81 -17.10 15.03
C ASP A 245 12.66 -16.58 15.91
N LEU A 246 12.94 -16.25 17.17
CA LEU A 246 11.91 -15.87 18.15
C LEU A 246 11.14 -14.62 17.72
N GLN A 247 11.82 -13.60 17.18
CA GLN A 247 11.19 -12.39 16.69
C GLN A 247 10.23 -12.71 15.54
N ARG A 248 10.66 -13.55 14.59
CA ARG A 248 9.84 -13.98 13.47
C ARG A 248 8.66 -14.83 13.91
N PHE A 249 8.85 -15.69 14.90
CA PHE A 249 7.74 -16.50 15.45
C PHE A 249 6.65 -15.61 16.06
N ILE A 250 7.03 -14.66 16.90
CA ILE A 250 6.08 -13.72 17.52
C ILE A 250 5.42 -12.89 16.41
N TYR A 251 6.20 -12.34 15.48
CA TYR A 251 5.72 -11.55 14.36
C TYR A 251 4.73 -12.32 13.47
N ASP A 252 4.98 -13.59 13.18
CA ASP A 252 4.14 -14.35 12.25
C ASP A 252 2.90 -14.96 12.93
N PHE A 253 2.97 -15.31 14.22
CA PHE A 253 1.94 -16.11 14.86
C PHE A 253 1.22 -15.44 16.04
N ILE A 254 1.78 -14.40 16.66
CA ILE A 254 1.22 -13.82 17.89
C ILE A 254 0.70 -12.40 17.65
N PHE A 255 1.56 -11.44 17.33
CA PHE A 255 1.20 -10.07 16.93
C PHE A 255 2.33 -9.40 16.16
N LYS A 256 2.02 -8.34 15.40
CA LYS A 256 3.04 -7.63 14.63
C LYS A 256 3.89 -6.74 15.54
N CYS A 257 5.17 -7.08 15.63
CA CYS A 257 6.24 -6.28 16.21
C CYS A 257 7.39 -6.23 15.19
N PHE A 258 7.19 -5.43 14.13
CA PHE A 258 8.12 -5.39 13.01
C PHE A 258 9.42 -4.72 13.41
N TRP A 259 10.53 -5.36 13.05
CA TRP A 259 11.88 -4.83 13.11
C TRP A 259 12.68 -5.32 11.91
N ASN A 260 13.47 -4.43 11.32
CA ASN A 260 14.44 -4.76 10.28
C ASN A 260 15.67 -3.86 10.46
N ASP A 261 16.83 -4.48 10.72
CA ASP A 261 18.09 -3.76 10.97
C ASP A 261 18.52 -2.87 9.82
N SER A 262 18.32 -3.32 8.57
CA SER A 262 18.72 -2.56 7.39
C SER A 262 17.82 -1.35 7.13
N TRP A 263 16.56 -1.39 7.57
CA TRP A 263 15.60 -0.29 7.43
C TRP A 263 15.70 0.73 8.57
N GLY A 264 16.22 0.30 9.73
CA GLY A 264 16.38 1.14 10.90
C GLY A 264 15.08 1.38 11.67
N TYR A 265 15.18 2.24 12.70
CA TYR A 265 14.13 2.41 13.69
C TYR A 265 12.86 3.05 13.14
N ASP A 266 13.01 4.19 12.48
CA ASP A 266 11.83 4.98 12.05
C ASP A 266 11.02 4.24 10.98
N TYR A 267 11.67 3.54 10.05
CA TYR A 267 10.97 2.74 9.06
C TYR A 267 10.31 1.49 9.67
N SER A 268 10.96 0.87 10.64
CA SER A 268 10.34 -0.24 11.38
C SER A 268 9.11 0.22 12.16
N ASN A 269 9.18 1.41 12.79
CA ASN A 269 8.04 2.01 13.47
C ASN A 269 6.92 2.38 12.49
N LEU A 270 7.25 2.96 11.35
CA LEU A 270 6.30 3.27 10.27
C LEU A 270 5.50 2.03 9.85
N VAL A 271 6.18 0.89 9.68
CA VAL A 271 5.52 -0.39 9.30
C VAL A 271 4.58 -0.90 10.39
N ASN A 272 4.89 -0.66 11.67
CA ASN A 272 4.01 -1.01 12.78
C ASN A 272 2.79 -0.08 12.83
N VAL A 273 2.98 1.23 12.65
CA VAL A 273 1.88 2.22 12.56
C VAL A 273 0.95 1.90 11.40
N ASP A 274 1.51 1.62 10.23
CA ASP A 274 0.78 1.29 9.00
C ASP A 274 -0.13 0.06 9.15
N TRP A 275 0.26 -0.87 9.99
CA TRP A 275 -0.53 -2.06 10.26
C TRP A 275 -1.68 -1.81 11.25
N TYR A 276 -1.46 -0.99 12.27
CA TYR A 276 -2.41 -0.87 13.38
C TYR A 276 -3.26 0.40 13.34
N HIS A 277 -2.83 1.49 12.70
CA HIS A 277 -3.56 2.74 12.72
C HIS A 277 -4.72 2.80 11.73
N PRO A 278 -4.64 2.32 10.46
CA PRO A 278 -5.78 2.32 9.57
C PRO A 278 -6.90 1.40 10.05
N LYS A 279 -8.14 1.91 10.10
CA LYS A 279 -9.32 1.14 10.53
C LYS A 279 -9.68 0.04 9.54
N TYR A 280 -9.64 0.32 8.24
CA TYR A 280 -9.73 -0.72 7.22
C TYR A 280 -8.37 -1.38 7.05
N CYS A 281 -8.30 -2.66 7.37
CA CYS A 281 -7.11 -3.49 7.23
C CYS A 281 -7.53 -4.94 7.04
N TRP A 282 -8.16 -5.21 5.89
CA TRP A 282 -8.65 -6.53 5.55
C TRP A 282 -7.49 -7.50 5.26
N ARG A 283 -7.65 -8.74 5.68
CA ARG A 283 -6.71 -9.82 5.38
C ARG A 283 -7.48 -10.90 4.65
N ASN A 284 -6.95 -11.34 3.53
CA ASN A 284 -7.61 -12.27 2.62
C ASN A 284 -6.81 -13.55 2.47
N THR A 285 -7.47 -14.66 2.20
CA THR A 285 -6.80 -15.91 1.84
C THR A 285 -6.42 -15.90 0.36
N LYS A 286 -5.54 -16.82 -0.04
CA LYS A 286 -5.20 -17.00 -1.45
C LYS A 286 -6.44 -17.43 -2.25
N GLU A 287 -7.24 -18.30 -1.66
CA GLU A 287 -8.47 -18.84 -2.24
C GLU A 287 -9.51 -17.75 -2.49
N ASP A 288 -9.64 -16.77 -1.57
CA ASP A 288 -10.49 -15.59 -1.78
C ASP A 288 -10.10 -14.85 -3.04
N ILE A 289 -8.79 -14.56 -3.19
CA ILE A 289 -8.27 -13.81 -4.34
C ILE A 289 -8.43 -14.58 -5.65
N GLU A 290 -8.07 -15.85 -5.67
CA GLU A 290 -8.24 -16.71 -6.85
C GLU A 290 -9.71 -16.78 -7.27
N SER A 291 -10.62 -16.95 -6.31
CA SER A 291 -12.07 -16.94 -6.57
C SER A 291 -12.53 -15.62 -7.20
N TRP A 292 -12.07 -14.48 -6.69
CA TRP A 292 -12.45 -13.17 -7.24
C TRP A 292 -11.88 -12.94 -8.64
N CYS A 293 -10.62 -13.32 -8.87
CA CYS A 293 -10.01 -13.19 -10.20
C CYS A 293 -10.71 -14.07 -11.24
N ASN A 294 -11.22 -15.24 -10.85
CA ASN A 294 -11.99 -16.11 -11.74
C ASN A 294 -13.42 -15.60 -11.99
N GLU A 295 -13.97 -14.77 -11.09
CA GLU A 295 -15.32 -14.18 -11.25
C GLU A 295 -15.30 -12.97 -12.19
N PHE A 296 -14.20 -12.21 -12.24
CA PHE A 296 -14.09 -10.95 -12.97
C PHE A 296 -13.60 -11.14 -14.40
#